data_2908b6c6cc8f935cedd68c2cea7207f9
#
_entry.id   2908b6c6cc8f935cedd68c2cea7207f9
#
_cell.length_a   1.000
_cell.length_b   1.000
_cell.length_c   1.000
_cell.angle_alpha   90.00
_cell.angle_beta   90.00
_cell.angle_gamma   90.00
#
_symmetry.space_group_name_H-M   'P 1'
#
loop_
_entity.id
_entity.type
_entity.pdbx_description
1 polymer ?
#
loop_
_entity_poly.entity_id
_entity_poly.type
_entity_poly.pdbx_seq_one_letter_code
_entity_poly.pdbx_strand_id
1 'polypeptide(L)'
;MDKNAELSNKLLSDVPYSLSVYGAVQQALRWKETDNAQRMIIYSTDNNRYDVGGIVAVCEESDSIDQWHRIFLHCFNEDMKNLQDALLTTKRFRWISSETKILFAVVAEKLMPLVENFVSHCKLKIRENDKTIYKWRMPEQLGFGDIRCPPEVRLAPLGLESLEQIRSNWLDIEGATEYLATLIKHNHTMGVYSRSSGELCAWVLFSEFCTLSALHTMEQHRRKGYAKLVIKAIGERLLSEGLLVGATVNEYNTASLKLFDSLQFKSSRDTFRYVVALPLTQEPCV
;
A
#
# COMPACT_ATOMS: atom_id res chain seq x y z
N MET A 1 18.78 21.69 5.34
CA MET A 1 18.37 20.57 4.45
C MET A 1 17.07 20.01 4.99
N ASP A 2 16.07 19.79 4.16
CA ASP A 2 14.79 19.24 4.62
C ASP A 2 15.01 17.78 5.04
N LYS A 3 14.71 17.46 6.30
CA LYS A 3 14.89 16.11 6.87
C LYS A 3 14.11 15.03 6.09
N ASN A 4 13.00 15.40 5.47
CA ASN A 4 12.20 14.49 4.67
C ASN A 4 12.88 14.16 3.33
N ALA A 5 13.57 15.13 2.72
CA ALA A 5 14.35 14.91 1.51
C ALA A 5 15.56 13.99 1.79
N GLU A 6 16.24 14.18 2.92
CA GLU A 6 17.33 13.32 3.35
C GLU A 6 16.85 11.87 3.57
N LEU A 7 15.75 11.69 4.30
CA LEU A 7 15.15 10.38 4.53
C LEU A 7 14.73 9.73 3.20
N SER A 8 14.07 10.46 2.31
CA SER A 8 13.64 9.96 1.00
C SER A 8 14.83 9.45 0.17
N ASN A 9 15.92 10.23 0.10
CA ASN A 9 17.12 9.83 -0.62
C ASN A 9 17.77 8.58 -0.02
N LYS A 10 17.79 8.48 1.31
CA LYS A 10 18.33 7.32 2.00
C LYS A 10 17.49 6.06 1.74
N LEU A 11 16.17 6.18 1.79
CA LEU A 11 15.27 5.08 1.46
C LEU A 11 15.46 4.60 0.01
N LEU A 12 15.64 5.52 -0.94
CA LEU A 12 15.89 5.17 -2.35
C LEU A 12 17.20 4.41 -2.57
N SER A 13 18.14 4.46 -1.65
CA SER A 13 19.40 3.70 -1.75
C SER A 13 19.26 2.21 -1.44
N ASP A 14 18.14 1.76 -0.85
CA ASP A 14 17.89 0.35 -0.49
C ASP A 14 16.61 -0.24 -1.14
N VAL A 15 16.36 0.16 -2.37
CA VAL A 15 15.25 -0.37 -3.21
C VAL A 15 15.54 -1.82 -3.60
N PRO A 16 14.58 -2.74 -3.51
CA PRO A 16 13.15 -2.53 -3.24
C PRO A 16 12.71 -2.63 -1.76
N TYR A 17 13.61 -2.91 -0.83
CA TYR A 17 13.27 -3.24 0.56
C TYR A 17 12.67 -2.07 1.34
N SER A 18 13.01 -0.85 0.96
CA SER A 18 12.55 0.40 1.59
C SER A 18 11.31 1.01 0.95
N LEU A 19 10.82 0.46 -0.18
CA LEU A 19 9.80 1.13 -1.02
C LEU A 19 8.46 1.36 -0.30
N SER A 20 8.04 0.45 0.60
CA SER A 20 6.82 0.64 1.37
C SER A 20 6.91 1.84 2.32
N VAL A 21 8.05 1.97 3.01
CA VAL A 21 8.31 3.12 3.90
C VAL A 21 8.54 4.40 3.08
N TYR A 22 9.24 4.31 1.95
CA TYR A 22 9.37 5.44 1.03
C TYR A 22 8.01 5.96 0.58
N GLY A 23 7.11 5.06 0.15
CA GLY A 23 5.75 5.40 -0.23
C GLY A 23 4.96 6.04 0.92
N ALA A 24 5.08 5.51 2.12
CA ALA A 24 4.46 6.07 3.32
C ALA A 24 4.96 7.49 3.62
N VAL A 25 6.27 7.76 3.46
CA VAL A 25 6.85 9.11 3.62
C VAL A 25 6.29 10.08 2.58
N GLN A 26 6.24 9.67 1.30
CA GLN A 26 5.65 10.48 0.23
C GLN A 26 4.18 10.81 0.51
N GLN A 27 3.42 9.84 0.97
CA GLN A 27 2.01 10.03 1.28
C GLN A 27 1.81 10.93 2.52
N ALA A 28 2.64 10.78 3.55
CA ALA A 28 2.61 11.65 4.72
C ALA A 28 2.82 13.14 4.35
N LEU A 29 3.69 13.42 3.39
CA LEU A 29 3.92 14.78 2.89
C LEU A 29 2.68 15.32 2.16
N ARG A 30 2.05 14.52 1.29
CA ARG A 30 0.83 14.91 0.58
C ARG A 30 -0.33 15.16 1.53
N TRP A 31 -0.54 14.29 2.50
CA TRP A 31 -1.68 14.40 3.41
C TRP A 31 -1.57 15.57 4.39
N LYS A 32 -0.38 16.10 4.63
CA LYS A 32 -0.22 17.36 5.39
C LYS A 32 -0.86 18.57 4.70
N GLU A 33 -0.98 18.52 3.39
CA GLU A 33 -1.57 19.59 2.57
C GLU A 33 -3.08 19.40 2.38
N THR A 34 -3.64 18.28 2.85
CA THR A 34 -5.05 17.94 2.73
C THR A 34 -5.66 17.78 4.12
N ASP A 35 -6.95 18.12 4.25
CA ASP A 35 -7.73 17.85 5.47
C ASP A 35 -8.12 16.36 5.50
N ASN A 36 -7.12 15.51 5.81
CA ASN A 36 -7.30 14.07 5.86
C ASN A 36 -7.28 13.59 7.31
N ALA A 37 -8.31 12.84 7.70
CA ALA A 37 -8.43 12.21 9.02
C ALA A 37 -7.38 11.11 9.25
N GLN A 38 -6.80 10.54 8.18
CA GLN A 38 -5.73 9.56 8.32
C GLN A 38 -4.40 10.22 8.68
N ARG A 39 -3.73 9.64 9.65
CA ARG A 39 -2.42 10.10 10.12
C ARG A 39 -1.36 9.09 9.75
N MET A 40 -0.42 9.52 8.91
CA MET A 40 0.81 8.77 8.69
C MET A 40 1.90 9.35 9.60
N ILE A 41 2.37 8.55 10.55
CA ILE A 41 3.39 8.96 11.52
C ILE A 41 4.67 8.17 11.24
N ILE A 42 5.77 8.88 11.06
CA ILE A 42 7.08 8.29 10.75
C ILE A 42 7.97 8.37 11.99
N TYR A 43 8.50 7.26 12.42
CA TYR A 43 9.44 7.15 13.53
C TYR A 43 10.78 6.62 13.07
N SER A 44 11.86 7.19 13.61
CA SER A 44 13.21 6.62 13.53
C SER A 44 13.60 6.03 14.88
N THR A 45 14.26 4.88 14.87
CA THR A 45 14.73 4.24 16.11
C THR A 45 16.00 4.87 16.69
N ASP A 46 16.64 5.79 15.97
CA ASP A 46 17.92 6.39 16.35
C ASP A 46 17.86 7.94 16.38
N ASN A 47 17.05 8.49 17.27
CA ASN A 47 16.97 9.94 17.58
C ASN A 47 16.96 10.86 16.33
N ASN A 48 16.21 10.49 15.30
CA ASN A 48 16.14 11.17 14.00
C ASN A 48 17.43 11.09 13.16
N ARG A 49 18.31 10.16 13.42
CA ARG A 49 19.36 9.76 12.48
C ARG A 49 18.78 8.73 11.52
N TYR A 50 18.80 9.05 10.23
CA TYR A 50 18.28 8.19 9.18
C TYR A 50 19.36 7.37 8.48
N ASP A 51 20.61 7.53 8.91
CA ASP A 51 21.78 6.84 8.35
C ASP A 51 22.03 5.46 8.97
N VAL A 52 21.53 5.25 10.18
CA VAL A 52 21.63 4.00 10.93
C VAL A 52 20.29 3.69 11.63
N GLY A 53 19.95 2.42 11.75
CA GLY A 53 18.75 2.02 12.49
C GLY A 53 17.55 1.68 11.62
N GLY A 54 16.38 1.71 12.24
CA GLY A 54 15.10 1.32 11.62
C GLY A 54 14.15 2.51 11.47
N ILE A 55 13.29 2.40 10.49
CA ILE A 55 12.16 3.31 10.26
C ILE A 55 10.87 2.53 10.45
N VAL A 56 9.96 3.10 11.20
CA VAL A 56 8.58 2.61 11.39
C VAL A 56 7.63 3.69 10.91
N ALA A 57 6.85 3.39 9.90
CA ALA A 57 5.73 4.24 9.50
C ALA A 57 4.44 3.57 9.95
N VAL A 58 3.57 4.33 10.60
CA VAL A 58 2.28 3.86 11.11
C VAL A 58 1.18 4.73 10.53
N CYS A 59 0.23 4.10 9.86
CA CYS A 59 -1.00 4.75 9.44
C CYS A 59 -2.11 4.37 10.42
N GLU A 60 -2.68 5.37 11.06
CA GLU A 60 -3.79 5.24 12.00
C GLU A 60 -5.05 5.84 11.38
N GLU A 61 -6.17 5.19 11.58
CA GLU A 61 -7.49 5.73 11.29
C GLU A 61 -8.02 6.41 12.55
N SER A 62 -8.21 7.73 12.50
CA SER A 62 -8.55 8.52 13.69
C SER A 62 -9.97 8.31 14.20
N ASP A 63 -10.90 7.84 13.37
CA ASP A 63 -12.34 7.83 13.66
C ASP A 63 -13.00 6.47 13.48
N SER A 64 -12.24 5.39 13.21
CA SER A 64 -12.83 4.05 13.08
C SER A 64 -13.01 3.39 14.45
N ILE A 65 -14.18 2.79 14.67
CA ILE A 65 -14.46 1.90 15.81
C ILE A 65 -13.49 0.72 15.78
N ASP A 66 -13.02 0.35 14.60
CA ASP A 66 -12.04 -0.71 14.36
C ASP A 66 -10.62 -0.15 14.33
N GLN A 67 -9.88 -0.40 15.41
CA GLN A 67 -8.50 0.11 15.57
C GLN A 67 -7.49 -0.65 14.69
N TRP A 68 -7.53 -0.42 13.40
CA TRP A 68 -6.50 -0.92 12.50
C TRP A 68 -5.25 -0.05 12.56
N HIS A 69 -4.10 -0.68 12.85
CA HIS A 69 -2.78 -0.09 12.65
C HIS A 69 -2.14 -0.70 11.42
N ARG A 70 -1.89 0.09 10.39
CA ARG A 70 -1.09 -0.33 9.23
C ARG A 70 0.34 0.09 9.45
N ILE A 71 1.24 -0.89 9.51
CA ILE A 71 2.65 -0.70 9.88
C ILE A 71 3.53 -1.03 8.68
N PHE A 72 4.44 -0.12 8.38
CA PHE A 72 5.48 -0.27 7.37
C PHE A 72 6.83 -0.22 8.06
N LEU A 73 7.69 -1.19 7.77
CA LEU A 73 8.96 -1.38 8.44
C LEU A 73 10.12 -1.36 7.46
N HIS A 74 11.21 -0.69 7.83
CA HIS A 74 12.48 -0.78 7.15
C HIS A 74 13.63 -0.73 8.13
N CYS A 75 14.70 -1.49 7.90
CA CYS A 75 15.92 -1.47 8.68
C CYS A 75 17.12 -1.39 7.73
N PHE A 76 17.93 -0.34 7.90
CA PHE A 76 19.15 -0.14 7.10
C PHE A 76 20.28 -1.07 7.54
N ASN A 77 20.26 -1.52 8.78
CA ASN A 77 21.29 -2.39 9.37
C ASN A 77 20.83 -3.86 9.35
N GLU A 78 21.79 -4.76 9.30
CA GLU A 78 21.54 -6.20 9.51
C GLU A 78 21.13 -6.49 10.95
N ASP A 79 21.69 -5.73 11.93
CA ASP A 79 21.28 -5.81 13.33
C ASP A 79 19.95 -5.06 13.57
N MET A 80 18.88 -5.81 13.61
CA MET A 80 17.52 -5.30 13.81
C MET A 80 17.18 -5.03 15.28
N LYS A 81 18.12 -5.16 16.20
CA LYS A 81 17.87 -5.06 17.64
C LYS A 81 17.23 -3.73 18.03
N ASN A 82 17.76 -2.62 17.52
CA ASN A 82 17.20 -1.30 17.84
C ASN A 82 15.75 -1.15 17.34
N LEU A 83 15.44 -1.69 16.16
CA LEU A 83 14.08 -1.68 15.63
C LEU A 83 13.15 -2.55 16.46
N GLN A 84 13.60 -3.72 16.86
CA GLN A 84 12.85 -4.64 17.72
C GLN A 84 12.59 -4.00 19.10
N ASP A 85 13.62 -3.48 19.75
CA ASP A 85 13.51 -2.83 21.06
C ASP A 85 12.55 -1.64 21.00
N ALA A 86 12.63 -0.83 19.93
CA ALA A 86 11.73 0.32 19.73
C ALA A 86 10.26 -0.12 19.60
N LEU A 87 9.98 -1.16 18.84
CA LEU A 87 8.62 -1.68 18.68
C LEU A 87 8.07 -2.28 19.98
N LEU A 88 8.89 -3.03 20.73
CA LEU A 88 8.47 -3.70 21.96
C LEU A 88 8.31 -2.77 23.15
N THR A 89 9.08 -1.67 23.20
CA THR A 89 9.11 -0.76 24.38
C THR A 89 8.34 0.54 24.19
N THR A 90 7.93 0.86 22.96
CA THR A 90 7.21 2.12 22.68
C THR A 90 5.88 2.17 23.44
N LYS A 91 5.63 3.31 24.09
CA LYS A 91 4.35 3.63 24.75
C LYS A 91 3.45 4.53 23.89
N ARG A 92 3.87 4.82 22.66
CA ARG A 92 3.14 5.74 21.77
C ARG A 92 1.88 5.10 21.17
N PHE A 93 1.86 3.78 21.09
CA PHE A 93 0.76 3.00 20.56
C PHE A 93 0.26 2.02 21.61
N ARG A 94 -1.03 1.79 21.63
CA ARG A 94 -1.65 0.77 22.47
C ARG A 94 -1.72 -0.55 21.70
N TRP A 95 -0.56 -1.18 21.48
CA TRP A 95 -0.48 -2.44 20.76
C TRP A 95 -1.25 -3.61 21.40
N ILE A 96 -1.43 -3.54 22.72
CA ILE A 96 -2.04 -4.62 23.51
C ILE A 96 -3.40 -4.17 23.96
N SER A 97 -4.42 -4.51 23.21
CA SER A 97 -5.84 -4.39 23.58
C SER A 97 -6.63 -5.54 22.96
N SER A 98 -7.84 -5.79 23.48
CA SER A 98 -8.75 -6.79 22.90
C SER A 98 -9.25 -6.43 21.49
N GLU A 99 -9.02 -5.20 21.05
CA GLU A 99 -9.52 -4.65 19.77
C GLU A 99 -8.41 -4.32 18.79
N THR A 100 -7.14 -4.46 19.20
CA THR A 100 -6.00 -4.11 18.34
C THR A 100 -5.91 -5.05 17.14
N LYS A 101 -5.97 -4.49 15.94
CA LYS A 101 -5.78 -5.17 14.66
C LYS A 101 -4.58 -4.57 13.96
N ILE A 102 -3.65 -5.39 13.52
CA ILE A 102 -2.42 -4.91 12.90
C ILE A 102 -2.26 -5.54 11.53
N LEU A 103 -2.00 -4.68 10.53
CA LEU A 103 -1.54 -5.07 9.22
C LEU A 103 -0.09 -4.60 9.05
N PHE A 104 0.85 -5.53 9.00
CA PHE A 104 2.18 -5.25 8.49
C PHE A 104 2.15 -5.38 6.97
N ALA A 105 2.31 -4.27 6.27
CA ALA A 105 2.22 -4.25 4.82
C ALA A 105 3.60 -4.25 4.17
N VAL A 106 3.80 -5.13 3.19
CA VAL A 106 5.01 -5.21 2.35
C VAL A 106 6.28 -5.39 3.18
N VAL A 107 6.24 -6.35 4.09
CA VAL A 107 7.38 -6.69 4.96
C VAL A 107 8.41 -7.48 4.17
N ALA A 108 9.65 -7.03 4.12
CA ALA A 108 10.74 -7.80 3.55
C ALA A 108 10.96 -9.10 4.35
N GLU A 109 11.24 -10.21 3.68
CA GLU A 109 11.40 -11.54 4.32
C GLU A 109 12.40 -11.51 5.49
N LYS A 110 13.47 -10.73 5.36
CA LYS A 110 14.49 -10.56 6.42
C LYS A 110 13.91 -9.97 7.73
N LEU A 111 12.79 -9.25 7.67
CA LEU A 111 12.15 -8.64 8.84
C LEU A 111 11.08 -9.53 9.49
N MET A 112 10.78 -10.70 8.91
CA MET A 112 9.74 -11.59 9.43
C MET A 112 9.99 -12.05 10.86
N PRO A 113 11.22 -12.46 11.27
CA PRO A 113 11.48 -12.84 12.66
C PRO A 113 11.16 -11.74 13.68
N LEU A 114 11.38 -10.47 13.30
CA LEU A 114 11.02 -9.32 14.13
C LEU A 114 9.49 -9.16 14.26
N VAL A 115 8.77 -9.30 13.14
CA VAL A 115 7.30 -9.23 13.13
C VAL A 115 6.69 -10.35 13.97
N GLU A 116 7.17 -11.58 13.83
CA GLU A 116 6.70 -12.75 14.61
C GLU A 116 6.93 -12.56 16.12
N ASN A 117 8.11 -12.07 16.50
CA ASN A 117 8.42 -11.75 17.89
C ASN A 117 7.51 -10.64 18.45
N PHE A 118 7.28 -9.57 17.68
CA PHE A 118 6.39 -8.48 18.06
C PHE A 118 4.95 -8.98 18.24
N VAL A 119 4.43 -9.75 17.29
CA VAL A 119 3.07 -10.32 17.36
C VAL A 119 2.89 -11.20 18.59
N SER A 120 3.87 -12.04 18.89
CA SER A 120 3.90 -12.88 20.09
C SER A 120 3.92 -12.04 21.37
N HIS A 121 4.77 -11.01 21.44
CA HIS A 121 4.85 -10.10 22.58
C HIS A 121 3.51 -9.38 22.86
N CYS A 122 2.84 -8.95 21.80
CA CYS A 122 1.53 -8.30 21.88
C CYS A 122 0.38 -9.27 22.15
N LYS A 123 0.63 -10.57 22.29
CA LYS A 123 -0.39 -11.61 22.44
C LYS A 123 -1.41 -11.64 21.30
N LEU A 124 -0.94 -11.34 20.09
CA LEU A 124 -1.72 -11.43 18.87
C LEU A 124 -1.43 -12.78 18.19
N LYS A 125 -2.26 -13.13 17.20
CA LYS A 125 -2.09 -14.29 16.35
C LYS A 125 -2.04 -13.85 14.90
N ILE A 126 -1.06 -14.35 14.14
CA ILE A 126 -1.02 -14.17 12.69
C ILE A 126 -2.18 -14.97 12.08
N ARG A 127 -3.04 -14.29 11.32
CA ARG A 127 -4.19 -14.87 10.60
C ARG A 127 -3.89 -15.02 9.13
N GLU A 128 -3.20 -14.04 8.55
CA GLU A 128 -2.81 -14.04 7.14
C GLU A 128 -1.32 -13.74 7.02
N ASN A 129 -0.66 -14.38 6.06
CA ASN A 129 0.76 -14.22 5.79
C ASN A 129 1.02 -14.47 4.30
N ASP A 130 0.53 -13.57 3.45
CA ASP A 130 0.58 -13.71 2.01
C ASP A 130 1.93 -13.28 1.42
N LYS A 131 2.46 -14.11 0.51
CA LYS A 131 3.65 -13.78 -0.26
C LYS A 131 3.30 -12.98 -1.50
N THR A 132 4.02 -11.89 -1.69
CA THR A 132 3.86 -11.01 -2.83
C THR A 132 5.19 -10.67 -3.49
N ILE A 133 5.13 -10.35 -4.78
CA ILE A 133 6.22 -9.77 -5.55
C ILE A 133 5.98 -8.26 -5.62
N TYR A 134 7.00 -7.47 -5.28
CA TYR A 134 6.92 -6.03 -5.44
C TYR A 134 7.27 -5.63 -6.88
N LYS A 135 6.40 -4.84 -7.48
CA LYS A 135 6.57 -4.24 -8.81
C LYS A 135 6.63 -2.72 -8.65
N TRP A 136 7.51 -2.03 -9.40
CA TRP A 136 7.59 -0.57 -9.28
C TRP A 136 8.11 0.12 -10.52
N ARG A 137 7.76 1.42 -10.66
CA ARG A 137 8.37 2.38 -11.57
C ARG A 137 8.72 3.64 -10.80
N MET A 138 9.90 4.20 -11.08
CA MET A 138 10.39 5.42 -10.47
C MET A 138 10.00 6.63 -11.32
N PRO A 139 9.86 7.84 -10.73
CA PRO A 139 9.52 9.06 -11.47
C PRO A 139 10.50 9.40 -12.61
N GLU A 140 11.78 9.06 -12.46
CA GLU A 140 12.82 9.32 -13.46
C GLU A 140 12.72 8.41 -14.70
N GLN A 141 11.89 7.36 -14.65
CA GLN A 141 11.65 6.50 -15.79
C GLN A 141 10.71 7.21 -16.78
N LEU A 142 10.92 6.96 -18.06
CA LEU A 142 10.00 7.42 -19.10
C LEU A 142 8.57 7.00 -18.77
N GLY A 143 7.62 7.87 -19.04
CA GLY A 143 6.19 7.62 -18.84
C GLY A 143 5.69 6.36 -19.57
N PHE A 144 4.41 6.07 -19.43
CA PHE A 144 3.80 4.87 -20.02
C PHE A 144 3.55 4.97 -21.53
N GLY A 145 3.98 6.10 -22.15
CA GLY A 145 3.79 6.38 -23.57
C GLY A 145 2.34 6.74 -23.92
N ASP A 146 2.01 6.68 -25.21
CA ASP A 146 0.69 7.08 -25.70
C ASP A 146 -0.45 6.30 -25.02
N ILE A 147 -1.39 7.03 -24.42
CA ILE A 147 -2.59 6.49 -23.79
C ILE A 147 -3.77 6.68 -24.73
N ARG A 148 -4.02 5.69 -25.56
CA ARG A 148 -5.19 5.68 -26.46
C ARG A 148 -6.39 5.12 -25.74
N CYS A 149 -7.30 6.01 -25.35
CA CYS A 149 -8.59 5.62 -24.81
C CYS A 149 -9.52 5.20 -25.96
N PRO A 150 -10.02 3.96 -25.98
CA PRO A 150 -10.98 3.52 -26.99
C PRO A 150 -12.25 4.41 -26.99
N PRO A 151 -12.84 4.66 -28.18
CA PRO A 151 -13.96 5.61 -28.32
C PRO A 151 -15.21 5.21 -27.53
N GLU A 152 -15.41 3.92 -27.28
CA GLU A 152 -16.55 3.39 -26.54
C GLU A 152 -16.48 3.59 -25.02
N VAL A 153 -15.31 4.00 -24.49
CA VAL A 153 -15.12 4.23 -23.07
C VAL A 153 -14.54 5.62 -22.76
N ARG A 154 -14.58 6.00 -21.51
CA ARG A 154 -13.88 7.19 -20.98
C ARG A 154 -13.11 6.84 -19.72
N LEU A 155 -12.05 7.59 -19.46
CA LEU A 155 -11.31 7.57 -18.19
C LEU A 155 -11.83 8.67 -17.27
N ALA A 156 -12.03 8.35 -16.00
CA ALA A 156 -12.33 9.34 -14.96
C ALA A 156 -11.89 8.82 -13.59
N PRO A 157 -11.62 9.71 -12.60
CA PRO A 157 -11.48 9.31 -11.21
C PRO A 157 -12.73 8.56 -10.71
N LEU A 158 -12.55 7.74 -9.68
CA LEU A 158 -13.67 7.07 -9.01
C LEU A 158 -14.35 8.05 -8.05
N GLY A 159 -15.67 7.97 -7.97
CA GLY A 159 -16.46 8.60 -6.92
C GLY A 159 -16.99 7.57 -5.93
N LEU A 160 -17.54 8.03 -4.81
CA LEU A 160 -18.10 7.15 -3.77
C LEU A 160 -19.28 6.31 -4.26
N GLU A 161 -19.94 6.72 -5.33
CA GLU A 161 -20.98 5.92 -6.01
C GLU A 161 -20.45 4.58 -6.53
N SER A 162 -19.13 4.46 -6.73
CA SER A 162 -18.49 3.22 -7.17
C SER A 162 -18.10 2.30 -6.01
N LEU A 163 -18.22 2.75 -4.75
CA LEU A 163 -17.69 2.06 -3.57
C LEU A 163 -18.25 0.64 -3.43
N GLU A 164 -19.56 0.47 -3.54
CA GLU A 164 -20.21 -0.84 -3.40
C GLU A 164 -19.74 -1.83 -4.46
N GLN A 165 -19.63 -1.39 -5.71
CA GLN A 165 -19.13 -2.24 -6.79
C GLN A 165 -17.65 -2.63 -6.56
N ILE A 166 -16.82 -1.70 -6.09
CA ILE A 166 -15.41 -1.96 -5.79
C ILE A 166 -15.30 -2.92 -4.62
N ARG A 167 -16.06 -2.69 -3.54
CA ARG A 167 -16.09 -3.52 -2.34
C ARG A 167 -16.48 -4.97 -2.65
N SER A 168 -17.52 -5.17 -3.44
CA SER A 168 -18.01 -6.51 -3.83
C SER A 168 -17.03 -7.31 -4.68
N ASN A 169 -16.02 -6.65 -5.27
CA ASN A 169 -15.00 -7.27 -6.12
C ASN A 169 -13.60 -7.23 -5.49
N TRP A 170 -13.51 -6.93 -4.20
CA TRP A 170 -12.26 -6.90 -3.46
C TRP A 170 -12.27 -7.93 -2.32
N LEU A 171 -11.22 -7.95 -1.51
CA LEU A 171 -11.07 -8.87 -0.38
C LEU A 171 -12.19 -8.66 0.65
N ASP A 172 -12.74 -9.76 1.16
CA ASP A 172 -13.73 -9.72 2.24
C ASP A 172 -13.02 -9.64 3.60
N ILE A 173 -12.59 -8.42 3.94
CA ILE A 173 -11.95 -8.11 5.21
C ILE A 173 -12.76 -7.03 5.94
N GLU A 174 -12.77 -7.12 7.25
CA GLU A 174 -13.38 -6.13 8.13
C GLU A 174 -12.72 -4.75 7.92
N GLY A 175 -13.50 -3.67 7.92
CA GLY A 175 -13.02 -2.31 7.66
C GLY A 175 -12.69 -2.01 6.19
N ALA A 176 -12.95 -2.96 5.27
CA ALA A 176 -12.65 -2.77 3.85
C ALA A 176 -13.43 -1.62 3.21
N THR A 177 -14.68 -1.41 3.63
CA THR A 177 -15.55 -0.34 3.10
C THR A 177 -15.00 1.04 3.45
N GLU A 178 -14.65 1.26 4.71
CA GLU A 178 -14.08 2.50 5.22
C GLU A 178 -12.72 2.78 4.58
N TYR A 179 -11.88 1.77 4.48
CA TYR A 179 -10.57 1.87 3.82
C TYR A 179 -10.71 2.26 2.36
N LEU A 180 -11.56 1.60 1.59
CA LEU A 180 -11.79 1.91 0.17
C LEU A 180 -12.40 3.31 0.00
N ALA A 181 -13.34 3.69 0.87
CA ALA A 181 -13.94 5.02 0.86
C ALA A 181 -12.88 6.12 1.10
N THR A 182 -11.96 5.87 2.03
CA THR A 182 -10.84 6.79 2.31
C THR A 182 -9.90 6.92 1.11
N LEU A 183 -9.53 5.81 0.47
CA LEU A 183 -8.71 5.85 -0.76
C LEU A 183 -9.41 6.61 -1.89
N ILE A 184 -10.72 6.42 -2.06
CA ILE A 184 -11.49 7.13 -3.08
C ILE A 184 -11.53 8.64 -2.81
N LYS A 185 -11.67 9.05 -1.56
CA LYS A 185 -11.77 10.48 -1.18
C LYS A 185 -10.43 11.21 -1.24
N HIS A 186 -9.35 10.57 -0.81
CA HIS A 186 -8.10 11.27 -0.48
C HIS A 186 -6.91 10.87 -1.36
N ASN A 187 -7.03 9.80 -2.14
CA ASN A 187 -5.95 9.33 -2.98
C ASN A 187 -6.32 9.37 -4.47
N HIS A 188 -5.32 9.17 -5.30
CA HIS A 188 -5.56 9.04 -6.74
C HIS A 188 -6.31 7.75 -7.04
N THR A 189 -7.27 7.85 -7.93
CA THR A 189 -8.03 6.72 -8.46
C THR A 189 -8.22 6.86 -9.96
N MET A 190 -8.48 5.76 -10.65
CA MET A 190 -8.82 5.78 -12.07
C MET A 190 -9.81 4.68 -12.41
N GLY A 191 -10.87 5.03 -13.11
CA GLY A 191 -11.86 4.12 -13.66
C GLY A 191 -11.97 4.21 -15.18
N VAL A 192 -12.31 3.11 -15.82
CA VAL A 192 -12.78 3.04 -17.20
C VAL A 192 -14.30 2.89 -17.19
N TYR A 193 -15.00 3.83 -17.77
CA TYR A 193 -16.46 3.87 -17.82
C TYR A 193 -16.97 3.69 -19.26
N SER A 194 -17.97 2.87 -19.46
CA SER A 194 -18.70 2.78 -20.73
C SER A 194 -19.34 4.13 -21.07
N ARG A 195 -19.17 4.63 -22.29
CA ARG A 195 -19.84 5.87 -22.73
C ARG A 195 -21.32 5.68 -22.96
N SER A 196 -21.75 4.48 -23.36
CA SER A 196 -23.15 4.20 -23.68
C SER A 196 -24.01 3.95 -22.44
N SER A 197 -23.48 3.23 -21.43
CA SER A 197 -24.23 2.86 -20.22
C SER A 197 -23.82 3.62 -18.96
N GLY A 198 -22.64 4.26 -18.93
CA GLY A 198 -22.06 4.84 -17.73
C GLY A 198 -21.45 3.81 -16.78
N GLU A 199 -21.53 2.51 -17.10
CA GLU A 199 -21.04 1.41 -16.27
C GLU A 199 -19.53 1.50 -16.02
N LEU A 200 -19.09 1.24 -14.79
CA LEU A 200 -17.68 1.11 -14.43
C LEU A 200 -17.15 -0.27 -14.84
N CYS A 201 -16.28 -0.28 -15.86
CA CYS A 201 -15.77 -1.50 -16.51
C CYS A 201 -14.49 -2.03 -15.88
N ALA A 202 -13.62 -1.13 -15.42
CA ALA A 202 -12.36 -1.45 -14.77
C ALA A 202 -11.91 -0.28 -13.89
N TRP A 203 -11.09 -0.57 -12.87
CA TRP A 203 -10.61 0.46 -11.96
C TRP A 203 -9.30 0.08 -11.29
N VAL A 204 -8.66 1.09 -10.68
CA VAL A 204 -7.50 0.98 -9.80
C VAL A 204 -7.52 2.13 -8.79
N LEU A 205 -7.09 1.84 -7.57
CA LEU A 205 -6.87 2.81 -6.51
C LEU A 205 -5.38 2.92 -6.18
N PHE A 206 -4.97 4.04 -5.59
CA PHE A 206 -3.60 4.26 -5.12
C PHE A 206 -3.59 4.28 -3.61
N SER A 207 -2.79 3.40 -3.00
CA SER A 207 -2.74 3.22 -1.56
C SER A 207 -1.88 4.26 -0.85
N GLU A 208 -1.93 4.27 0.48
CA GLU A 208 -1.17 5.15 1.37
C GLU A 208 0.34 4.87 1.40
N PHE A 209 0.80 3.82 0.76
CA PHE A 209 2.23 3.47 0.62
C PHE A 209 2.68 3.39 -0.86
N CYS A 210 2.05 4.21 -1.69
CA CYS A 210 2.37 4.37 -3.11
C CYS A 210 2.28 3.08 -3.94
N THR A 211 1.26 2.24 -3.68
CA THR A 211 0.99 1.08 -4.53
C THR A 211 -0.38 1.16 -5.20
N LEU A 212 -0.44 0.62 -6.41
CA LEU A 212 -1.69 0.37 -7.12
C LEU A 212 -2.41 -0.79 -6.44
N SER A 213 -3.60 -0.53 -5.94
CA SER A 213 -4.41 -1.43 -5.12
C SER A 213 -5.80 -1.63 -5.74
N ALA A 214 -6.48 -2.70 -5.35
CA ALA A 214 -7.84 -3.05 -5.80
C ALA A 214 -8.04 -3.01 -7.32
N LEU A 215 -6.98 -3.28 -8.11
CA LEU A 215 -7.06 -3.34 -9.57
C LEU A 215 -8.02 -4.45 -9.98
N HIS A 216 -9.08 -4.08 -10.71
CA HIS A 216 -10.05 -5.03 -11.20
C HIS A 216 -10.58 -4.66 -12.59
N THR A 217 -11.02 -5.67 -13.33
CA THR A 217 -11.80 -5.52 -14.56
C THR A 217 -12.97 -6.47 -14.50
N MET A 218 -14.19 -5.93 -14.66
CA MET A 218 -15.43 -6.71 -14.68
C MET A 218 -15.35 -7.80 -15.73
N GLU A 219 -15.90 -8.95 -15.43
CA GLU A 219 -15.74 -10.16 -16.25
C GLU A 219 -16.14 -9.95 -17.72
N GLN A 220 -17.28 -9.31 -17.96
CA GLN A 220 -17.79 -8.99 -19.31
C GLN A 220 -16.94 -7.97 -20.07
N HIS A 221 -15.99 -7.31 -19.39
CA HIS A 221 -15.08 -6.32 -19.95
C HIS A 221 -13.62 -6.77 -20.01
N ARG A 222 -13.33 -8.02 -19.63
CA ARG A 222 -11.97 -8.60 -19.72
C ARG A 222 -11.50 -8.74 -21.16
N ARG A 223 -10.18 -8.82 -21.34
CA ARG A 223 -9.48 -8.99 -22.63
C ARG A 223 -9.62 -7.81 -23.60
N LYS A 224 -10.19 -6.68 -23.16
CA LYS A 224 -10.29 -5.43 -23.93
C LYS A 224 -9.14 -4.43 -23.65
N GLY A 225 -8.16 -4.80 -22.81
CA GLY A 225 -7.02 -3.93 -22.46
C GLY A 225 -7.29 -2.90 -21.36
N TYR A 226 -8.46 -2.91 -20.72
CA TYR A 226 -8.85 -1.87 -19.76
C TYR A 226 -7.99 -1.84 -18.49
N ALA A 227 -7.50 -2.99 -18.01
CA ALA A 227 -6.53 -3.01 -16.91
C ALA A 227 -5.24 -2.25 -17.24
N LYS A 228 -4.70 -2.43 -18.46
CA LYS A 228 -3.53 -1.65 -18.93
C LYS A 228 -3.84 -0.17 -19.03
N LEU A 229 -5.03 0.15 -19.49
CA LEU A 229 -5.48 1.53 -19.69
C LEU A 229 -5.55 2.29 -18.36
N VAL A 230 -6.17 1.72 -17.32
CA VAL A 230 -6.23 2.38 -16.00
C VAL A 230 -4.86 2.52 -15.37
N ILE A 231 -3.99 1.49 -15.46
CA ILE A 231 -2.63 1.56 -14.91
C ILE A 231 -1.82 2.65 -15.60
N LYS A 232 -1.87 2.73 -16.93
CA LYS A 232 -1.17 3.78 -17.67
C LYS A 232 -1.67 5.17 -17.29
N ALA A 233 -2.99 5.36 -17.25
CA ALA A 233 -3.59 6.66 -16.97
C ALA A 233 -3.25 7.18 -15.57
N ILE A 234 -3.41 6.34 -14.54
CA ILE A 234 -3.05 6.73 -13.18
C ILE A 234 -1.54 6.87 -13.02
N GLY A 235 -0.77 5.96 -13.62
CA GLY A 235 0.69 5.94 -13.54
C GLY A 235 1.33 7.18 -14.14
N GLU A 236 0.88 7.66 -15.32
CA GLU A 236 1.36 8.93 -15.89
C GLU A 236 1.11 10.11 -14.94
N ARG A 237 -0.07 10.18 -14.37
CA ARG A 237 -0.40 11.22 -13.40
C ARG A 237 0.53 11.17 -12.18
N LEU A 238 0.71 9.98 -11.58
CA LEU A 238 1.56 9.80 -10.39
C LEU A 238 3.03 10.14 -10.69
N LEU A 239 3.57 9.66 -11.83
CA LEU A 239 4.94 9.97 -12.23
C LEU A 239 5.14 11.47 -12.50
N SER A 240 4.15 12.15 -13.10
CA SER A 240 4.21 13.61 -13.32
C SER A 240 4.19 14.42 -12.04
N GLU A 241 3.64 13.85 -10.95
CA GLU A 241 3.68 14.42 -9.59
C GLU A 241 4.95 14.02 -8.80
N GLY A 242 5.89 13.31 -9.42
CA GLY A 242 7.11 12.85 -8.77
C GLY A 242 6.92 11.66 -7.82
N LEU A 243 5.80 10.94 -7.95
CA LEU A 243 5.49 9.82 -7.07
C LEU A 243 5.96 8.49 -7.65
N LEU A 244 6.45 7.63 -6.78
CA LEU A 244 6.66 6.21 -7.08
C LEU A 244 5.32 5.56 -7.46
N VAL A 245 5.32 4.72 -8.48
CA VAL A 245 4.19 3.85 -8.82
C VAL A 245 4.56 2.40 -8.49
N GLY A 246 4.09 1.94 -7.34
CA GLY A 246 4.29 0.57 -6.88
C GLY A 246 3.08 -0.32 -7.16
N ALA A 247 3.28 -1.62 -7.05
CA ALA A 247 2.22 -2.63 -6.94
C ALA A 247 2.75 -3.85 -6.20
N THR A 248 1.93 -4.49 -5.39
CA THR A 248 2.22 -5.78 -4.79
C THR A 248 1.30 -6.81 -5.40
N VAL A 249 1.89 -7.89 -5.88
CA VAL A 249 1.16 -8.92 -6.63
C VAL A 249 1.44 -10.26 -5.96
N ASN A 250 0.38 -10.96 -5.55
CA ASN A 250 0.49 -12.31 -5.02
C ASN A 250 1.29 -13.19 -6.01
N GLU A 251 2.26 -13.97 -5.51
CA GLU A 251 3.18 -14.75 -6.34
C GLU A 251 2.48 -15.74 -7.29
N TYR A 252 1.27 -16.16 -6.95
CA TYR A 252 0.45 -17.06 -7.78
C TYR A 252 -0.42 -16.33 -8.81
N ASN A 253 -0.55 -15.00 -8.73
CA ASN A 253 -1.35 -14.23 -9.67
C ASN A 253 -0.58 -13.94 -10.96
N THR A 254 -0.37 -14.98 -11.75
CA THR A 254 0.41 -14.92 -13.01
C THR A 254 -0.15 -13.91 -14.02
N ALA A 255 -1.47 -13.66 -14.00
CA ALA A 255 -2.11 -12.70 -14.90
C ALA A 255 -1.66 -11.27 -14.57
N SER A 256 -1.70 -10.88 -13.29
CA SER A 256 -1.23 -9.57 -12.84
C SER A 256 0.29 -9.43 -12.98
N LEU A 257 1.07 -10.46 -12.67
CA LEU A 257 2.53 -10.43 -12.89
C LEU A 257 2.87 -10.11 -14.34
N LYS A 258 2.29 -10.83 -15.31
CA LYS A 258 2.48 -10.59 -16.74
C LYS A 258 1.97 -9.21 -17.19
N LEU A 259 0.89 -8.72 -16.57
CA LEU A 259 0.34 -7.39 -16.85
C LEU A 259 1.37 -6.31 -16.51
N PHE A 260 1.91 -6.31 -15.28
CA PHE A 260 2.91 -5.33 -14.82
C PHE A 260 4.23 -5.45 -15.60
N ASP A 261 4.69 -6.68 -15.93
CA ASP A 261 5.87 -6.90 -16.77
C ASP A 261 5.68 -6.28 -18.17
N SER A 262 4.48 -6.45 -18.77
CA SER A 262 4.15 -5.86 -20.07
C SER A 262 4.13 -4.33 -20.08
N LEU A 263 4.06 -3.71 -18.90
CA LEU A 263 4.12 -2.27 -18.65
C LEU A 263 5.51 -1.82 -18.16
N GLN A 264 6.51 -2.70 -18.24
CA GLN A 264 7.91 -2.43 -17.88
C GLN A 264 8.12 -2.01 -16.42
N PHE A 265 7.31 -2.53 -15.52
CA PHE A 265 7.60 -2.41 -14.09
C PHE A 265 8.84 -3.23 -13.75
N LYS A 266 9.74 -2.66 -12.93
CA LYS A 266 10.79 -3.43 -12.28
C LYS A 266 10.16 -4.44 -11.32
N SER A 267 10.84 -5.52 -11.03
CA SER A 267 10.36 -6.61 -10.19
C SER A 267 11.38 -6.91 -9.09
N SER A 268 10.92 -7.09 -7.87
CA SER A 268 11.77 -7.64 -6.82
C SER A 268 12.17 -9.07 -7.14
N ARG A 269 13.38 -9.46 -6.72
CA ARG A 269 13.83 -10.86 -6.74
C ARG A 269 13.28 -11.62 -5.53
N ASP A 270 13.22 -10.92 -4.39
CA ASP A 270 12.72 -11.47 -3.14
C ASP A 270 11.22 -11.24 -2.99
N THR A 271 10.60 -12.07 -2.19
CA THR A 271 9.21 -11.93 -1.80
C THR A 271 9.06 -10.99 -0.60
N PHE A 272 7.90 -10.39 -0.50
CA PHE A 272 7.45 -9.58 0.62
C PHE A 272 6.20 -10.19 1.22
N ARG A 273 5.88 -9.81 2.45
CA ARG A 273 4.73 -10.35 3.17
C ARG A 273 3.71 -9.29 3.49
N TYR A 274 2.44 -9.67 3.38
CA TYR A 274 1.34 -9.02 4.08
C TYR A 274 0.99 -9.88 5.28
N VAL A 275 1.08 -9.32 6.49
CA VAL A 275 0.83 -10.05 7.73
C VAL A 275 -0.29 -9.39 8.49
N VAL A 276 -1.42 -10.11 8.62
CA VAL A 276 -2.54 -9.70 9.45
C VAL A 276 -2.42 -10.37 10.81
N ALA A 277 -2.36 -9.57 11.87
CA ALA A 277 -2.30 -10.02 13.25
C ALA A 277 -3.53 -9.51 14.03
N LEU A 278 -4.26 -10.43 14.64
CA LEU A 278 -5.49 -10.18 15.40
C LEU A 278 -5.39 -10.69 16.84
N PRO A 279 -6.19 -10.19 17.79
CA PRO A 279 -6.27 -10.71 19.15
C PRO A 279 -6.60 -12.20 19.18
N LEU A 280 -6.07 -12.91 20.19
CA LEU A 280 -6.29 -14.34 20.37
C LEU A 280 -7.77 -14.72 20.59
N THR A 281 -8.57 -13.77 21.11
CA THR A 281 -9.98 -13.97 21.47
C THR A 281 -10.96 -13.82 20.31
N GLN A 282 -10.50 -13.33 19.17
CA GLN A 282 -11.34 -13.24 17.96
C GLN A 282 -11.23 -14.54 17.17
N GLU A 283 -12.11 -15.52 17.45
CA GLU A 283 -12.36 -16.58 16.49
C GLU A 283 -13.14 -16.01 15.31
N PRO A 284 -12.82 -16.40 14.08
CA PRO A 284 -13.64 -15.99 12.95
C PRO A 284 -15.06 -16.51 13.19
N CYS A 285 -16.07 -15.66 13.06
CA CYS A 285 -17.44 -16.14 12.86
C CYS A 285 -17.43 -17.05 11.62
N VAL A 286 -17.65 -18.35 11.85
CA VAL A 286 -17.80 -19.39 10.81
C VAL A 286 -19.05 -19.11 10.02
#